data_0a62ff67c34bc9489b047dde7b7d36a2
#
_entry.id   0a62ff67c34bc9489b047dde7b7d36a2
#
_cell.length_a   1.000
_cell.length_b   1.000
_cell.length_c   1.000
_cell.angle_alpha   90.00
_cell.angle_beta   90.00
_cell.angle_gamma   90.00
#
_symmetry.space_group_name_H-M   'P 1'
#
loop_
_entity.id
_entity.type
_entity.pdbx_description
1 polymer ?
#
loop_
_entity_poly.entity_id
_entity_poly.type
_entity_poly.pdbx_seq_one_letter_code
_entity_poly.pdbx_strand_id
1 'polypeptide(L)'
;MKLIKTEDAVGHVLCHDITQIIRGVTKDAVFRKGHIVTAEDIPVLLSVGKEHLYVWEKDDTMWHENVAAEILYEICAGEHMHPSDIKEGKIELIADTDGLLKINREALVAVNSLGEMMIASRHGDFPVRAGDKLAGTRIIPLIIEKEKMERARSEERRVGK
;
A
#
# COMPACT_ATOMS: atom_id res chain seq x y z
N MET A 1 6.15 -2.89 16.74
CA MET A 1 6.32 -4.34 16.51
C MET A 1 6.29 -5.07 17.83
N LYS A 2 5.49 -6.09 17.94
CA LYS A 2 5.25 -6.81 19.21
C LYS A 2 5.32 -8.32 18.97
N LEU A 3 5.96 -9.05 19.90
CA LEU A 3 5.98 -10.52 19.90
C LEU A 3 4.79 -11.03 20.70
N ILE A 4 3.93 -11.83 20.10
CA ILE A 4 2.78 -12.44 20.76
C ILE A 4 2.71 -13.94 20.48
N LYS A 5 1.95 -14.67 21.29
CA LYS A 5 1.68 -16.09 21.06
C LYS A 5 0.80 -16.22 19.81
N THR A 6 1.05 -17.25 19.01
CA THR A 6 0.29 -17.51 17.77
C THR A 6 -1.20 -17.62 18.03
N GLU A 7 -1.59 -18.26 19.14
CA GLU A 7 -3.02 -18.43 19.52
C GLU A 7 -3.73 -17.08 19.77
N ASP A 8 -2.97 -16.05 20.13
CA ASP A 8 -3.51 -14.70 20.40
C ASP A 8 -3.44 -13.77 19.19
N ALA A 9 -2.99 -14.27 18.03
CA ALA A 9 -2.67 -13.45 16.87
C ALA A 9 -3.86 -13.10 15.97
N VAL A 10 -5.04 -13.65 16.19
CA VAL A 10 -6.22 -13.39 15.34
C VAL A 10 -6.50 -11.88 15.27
N GLY A 11 -6.64 -11.37 14.06
CA GLY A 11 -6.88 -9.95 13.80
C GLY A 11 -5.63 -9.07 13.75
N HIS A 12 -4.47 -9.60 14.06
CA HIS A 12 -3.20 -8.88 13.99
C HIS A 12 -2.57 -8.99 12.59
N VAL A 13 -1.72 -8.03 12.25
CA VAL A 13 -1.02 -7.96 10.96
C VAL A 13 0.41 -8.46 11.12
N LEU A 14 0.81 -9.42 10.28
CA LEU A 14 2.16 -9.99 10.33
C LEU A 14 3.24 -8.98 9.90
N CYS A 15 4.34 -8.93 10.65
CA CYS A 15 5.50 -8.08 10.33
C CYS A 15 6.46 -8.74 9.33
N HIS A 16 6.43 -10.06 9.23
CA HIS A 16 7.38 -10.84 8.43
C HIS A 16 6.69 -11.92 7.62
N ASP A 17 7.32 -12.32 6.52
CA ASP A 17 6.89 -13.49 5.76
C ASP A 17 7.07 -14.75 6.60
N ILE A 18 6.11 -15.64 6.55
CA ILE A 18 6.19 -16.98 7.16
C ILE A 18 6.44 -17.97 6.04
N THR A 19 7.58 -18.63 6.08
CA THR A 19 8.01 -19.55 5.05
C THR A 19 7.89 -20.99 5.50
N GLN A 20 7.32 -21.84 4.66
CA GLN A 20 7.29 -23.29 4.85
C GLN A 20 8.37 -23.92 4.00
N ILE A 21 9.23 -24.71 4.63
CA ILE A 21 10.27 -25.50 3.94
C ILE A 21 9.92 -26.97 4.08
N ILE A 22 9.58 -27.59 2.97
CA ILE A 22 9.36 -29.03 2.91
C ILE A 22 10.51 -29.62 2.10
N ARG A 23 11.34 -30.44 2.75
CA ARG A 23 12.56 -30.99 2.16
C ARG A 23 12.23 -31.77 0.89
N GLY A 24 12.85 -31.38 -0.23
CA GLY A 24 12.66 -32.00 -1.53
C GLY A 24 11.37 -31.66 -2.26
N VAL A 25 10.51 -30.83 -1.67
CA VAL A 25 9.21 -30.45 -2.25
C VAL A 25 9.10 -28.95 -2.52
N THR A 26 9.18 -28.13 -1.48
CA THR A 26 8.97 -26.69 -1.64
C THR A 26 9.68 -25.86 -0.58
N LYS A 27 10.00 -24.62 -0.95
CA LYS A 27 10.39 -23.54 -0.05
C LYS A 27 9.61 -22.32 -0.49
N ASP A 28 8.47 -22.04 0.15
CA ASP A 28 7.61 -20.96 -0.27
C ASP A 28 7.00 -20.23 0.94
N ALA A 29 6.60 -18.98 0.73
CA ALA A 29 5.93 -18.21 1.76
C ALA A 29 4.47 -18.69 1.90
N VAL A 30 4.11 -19.19 3.08
CA VAL A 30 2.74 -19.60 3.40
C VAL A 30 1.89 -18.37 3.69
N PHE A 31 2.47 -17.43 4.45
CA PHE A 31 1.85 -16.14 4.74
C PHE A 31 2.87 -15.04 4.47
N ARG A 32 2.42 -13.95 3.89
CA ARG A 32 3.27 -12.81 3.58
C ARG A 32 3.15 -11.72 4.62
N LYS A 33 4.19 -10.91 4.74
CA LYS A 33 4.16 -9.66 5.50
C LYS A 33 2.92 -8.85 5.11
N GLY A 34 2.16 -8.39 6.08
CA GLY A 34 0.92 -7.65 5.84
C GLY A 34 -0.34 -8.49 5.89
N HIS A 35 -0.22 -9.81 5.97
CA HIS A 35 -1.37 -10.70 6.12
C HIS A 35 -2.05 -10.48 7.48
N ILE A 36 -3.38 -10.39 7.47
CA ILE A 36 -4.18 -10.32 8.69
C ILE A 36 -4.49 -11.74 9.13
N VAL A 37 -4.05 -12.11 10.33
CA VAL A 37 -4.20 -13.46 10.84
C VAL A 37 -5.67 -13.76 11.16
N THR A 38 -6.16 -14.92 10.68
CA THR A 38 -7.51 -15.41 10.97
C THR A 38 -7.44 -16.63 11.90
N ALA A 39 -8.58 -17.00 12.46
CA ALA A 39 -8.65 -18.20 13.32
C ALA A 39 -8.24 -19.47 12.58
N GLU A 40 -8.53 -19.55 11.28
CA GLU A 40 -8.17 -20.69 10.42
C GLU A 40 -6.67 -20.79 10.16
N ASP A 41 -5.94 -19.67 10.28
CA ASP A 41 -4.51 -19.64 10.06
C ASP A 41 -3.72 -20.21 11.24
N ILE A 42 -4.28 -20.22 12.44
CA ILE A 42 -3.58 -20.64 13.66
C ILE A 42 -3.04 -22.07 13.57
N PRO A 43 -3.82 -23.08 13.18
CA PRO A 43 -3.29 -24.45 13.04
C PRO A 43 -2.16 -24.53 12.02
N VAL A 44 -2.24 -23.77 10.92
CA VAL A 44 -1.21 -23.76 9.88
C VAL A 44 0.07 -23.14 10.41
N LEU A 45 -0.01 -22.01 11.12
CA LEU A 45 1.15 -21.35 11.72
C LEU A 45 1.85 -22.26 12.75
N LEU A 46 1.08 -22.94 13.58
CA LEU A 46 1.63 -23.89 14.54
C LEU A 46 2.29 -25.07 13.83
N SER A 47 1.72 -25.54 12.71
CA SER A 47 2.25 -26.66 11.95
C SER A 47 3.60 -26.36 11.31
N VAL A 48 3.89 -25.11 11.00
CA VAL A 48 5.19 -24.69 10.46
C VAL A 48 6.17 -24.24 11.57
N GLY A 49 5.86 -24.55 12.83
CA GLY A 49 6.75 -24.31 13.97
C GLY A 49 6.72 -22.91 14.55
N LYS A 50 5.71 -22.13 14.26
CA LYS A 50 5.59 -20.75 14.74
C LYS A 50 4.70 -20.68 15.97
N GLU A 51 5.30 -20.77 17.15
CA GLU A 51 4.60 -20.63 18.43
C GLU A 51 4.38 -19.16 18.81
N HIS A 52 5.22 -18.26 18.30
CA HIS A 52 5.16 -16.82 18.52
C HIS A 52 5.30 -16.08 17.19
N LEU A 53 4.65 -14.94 17.09
CA LEU A 53 4.66 -14.11 15.89
C LEU A 53 5.00 -12.66 16.22
N TYR A 54 5.76 -12.01 15.34
CA TYR A 54 5.90 -10.56 15.36
C TYR A 54 4.76 -9.94 14.59
N VAL A 55 3.99 -9.09 15.25
CA VAL A 55 2.83 -8.43 14.67
C VAL A 55 2.90 -6.93 14.92
N TRP A 56 2.21 -6.17 14.05
CA TRP A 56 2.00 -4.76 14.28
C TRP A 56 0.93 -4.59 15.35
N GLU A 57 1.16 -3.66 16.27
CA GLU A 57 0.14 -3.32 17.25
C GLU A 57 -1.06 -2.70 16.54
N LYS A 58 -2.27 -3.08 16.97
CA LYS A 58 -3.49 -2.49 16.46
C LYS A 58 -3.59 -1.06 16.99
N ASP A 59 -3.43 -0.10 16.09
CA ASP A 59 -3.43 1.32 16.43
C ASP A 59 -4.46 2.04 15.56
N ASP A 60 -5.47 2.64 16.18
CA ASP A 60 -6.53 3.37 15.49
C ASP A 60 -6.02 4.66 14.82
N THR A 61 -4.80 5.10 15.13
CA THR A 61 -4.17 6.27 14.49
C THR A 61 -3.43 5.93 13.20
N MET A 62 -3.44 4.66 12.80
CA MET A 62 -2.70 4.16 11.64
C MET A 62 -3.63 3.58 10.58
N TRP A 63 -3.20 3.68 9.31
CA TRP A 63 -3.83 3.01 8.18
C TRP A 63 -2.94 1.89 7.67
N HIS A 64 -3.55 0.75 7.29
CA HIS A 64 -2.86 -0.29 6.53
C HIS A 64 -2.48 0.25 5.15
N GLU A 65 -1.39 -0.27 4.56
CA GLU A 65 -0.87 0.21 3.28
C GLU A 65 -1.92 0.26 2.16
N ASN A 66 -2.83 -0.70 2.09
CA ASN A 66 -3.85 -0.73 1.04
C ASN A 66 -4.90 0.38 1.20
N VAL A 67 -5.31 0.67 2.43
CA VAL A 67 -6.24 1.80 2.70
C VAL A 67 -5.54 3.12 2.38
N ALA A 68 -4.30 3.27 2.81
CA ALA A 68 -3.51 4.47 2.52
C ALA A 68 -3.26 4.63 1.01
N ALA A 69 -3.06 3.54 0.29
CA ALA A 69 -2.89 3.57 -1.16
C ALA A 69 -4.15 4.09 -1.87
N GLU A 70 -5.33 3.69 -1.43
CA GLU A 70 -6.59 4.22 -1.96
C GLU A 70 -6.72 5.72 -1.71
N ILE A 71 -6.34 6.20 -0.54
CA ILE A 71 -6.35 7.62 -0.21
C ILE A 71 -5.36 8.38 -1.11
N LEU A 72 -4.16 7.86 -1.28
CA LEU A 72 -3.15 8.47 -2.15
C LEU A 72 -3.62 8.51 -3.61
N TYR A 73 -4.25 7.44 -4.09
CA TYR A 73 -4.87 7.43 -5.41
C TYR A 73 -5.92 8.55 -5.55
N GLU A 74 -6.82 8.70 -4.58
CA GLU A 74 -7.84 9.76 -4.60
C GLU A 74 -7.23 11.16 -4.65
N ILE A 75 -6.12 11.38 -3.96
CA ILE A 75 -5.39 12.65 -3.99
C ILE A 75 -4.86 12.94 -5.40
N CYS A 76 -4.38 11.94 -6.10
CA CYS A 76 -3.75 12.06 -7.42
C CYS A 76 -4.76 12.04 -8.57
N ALA A 77 -5.86 11.31 -8.43
CA ALA A 77 -6.79 11.03 -9.50
C ALA A 77 -7.53 12.27 -9.98
N GLY A 78 -7.64 12.40 -11.29
CA GLY A 78 -8.46 13.38 -11.95
C GLY A 78 -9.52 12.73 -12.83
N GLU A 79 -10.10 13.51 -13.74
CA GLU A 79 -11.06 12.99 -14.71
C GLU A 79 -10.38 12.11 -15.74
N HIS A 80 -11.15 11.20 -16.34
CA HIS A 80 -10.72 10.34 -17.46
C HIS A 80 -9.57 9.39 -17.11
N MET A 81 -9.54 8.92 -15.85
CA MET A 81 -8.58 7.90 -15.42
C MET A 81 -9.20 6.93 -14.42
N HIS A 82 -8.61 5.75 -14.30
CA HIS A 82 -9.07 4.73 -13.37
C HIS A 82 -7.87 4.06 -12.68
N PRO A 83 -8.07 3.44 -11.49
CA PRO A 83 -6.98 2.77 -10.80
C PRO A 83 -6.71 1.37 -11.36
N SER A 84 -5.48 0.91 -11.22
CA SER A 84 -5.16 -0.50 -11.32
C SER A 84 -5.59 -1.24 -10.05
N ASP A 85 -5.45 -2.56 -10.03
CA ASP A 85 -5.61 -3.34 -8.81
C ASP A 85 -4.57 -2.94 -7.77
N ILE A 86 -4.95 -3.01 -6.49
CA ILE A 86 -4.04 -2.70 -5.39
C ILE A 86 -3.14 -3.91 -5.14
N LYS A 87 -1.84 -3.68 -5.07
CA LYS A 87 -0.88 -4.71 -4.71
C LYS A 87 0.24 -4.11 -3.88
N GLU A 88 0.36 -4.58 -2.64
CA GLU A 88 1.44 -4.15 -1.72
C GLU A 88 1.54 -2.63 -1.60
N GLY A 89 0.40 -1.96 -1.39
CA GLY A 89 0.34 -0.50 -1.24
C GLY A 89 0.54 0.28 -2.54
N LYS A 90 0.49 -0.38 -3.69
CA LYS A 90 0.77 0.21 -4.99
C LYS A 90 -0.48 0.26 -5.86
N ILE A 91 -0.76 1.42 -6.42
CA ILE A 91 -1.84 1.63 -7.40
C ILE A 91 -1.28 2.45 -8.55
N GLU A 92 -1.61 2.06 -9.78
CA GLU A 92 -1.27 2.82 -10.98
C GLU A 92 -2.50 3.59 -11.46
N LEU A 93 -2.29 4.77 -12.03
CA LEU A 93 -3.33 5.58 -12.67
C LEU A 93 -3.28 5.31 -14.16
N ILE A 94 -4.41 4.90 -14.73
CA ILE A 94 -4.52 4.47 -16.12
C ILE A 94 -5.47 5.40 -16.87
N ALA A 95 -5.11 5.81 -18.09
CA ALA A 95 -5.93 6.69 -18.91
C ALA A 95 -7.17 5.97 -19.44
N ASP A 96 -8.33 6.62 -19.33
CA ASP A 96 -9.59 6.14 -19.90
C ASP A 96 -9.75 6.53 -21.38
N THR A 97 -9.12 7.62 -21.78
CA THR A 97 -9.24 8.19 -23.13
C THR A 97 -7.90 8.70 -23.62
N ASP A 98 -7.82 8.94 -24.93
CA ASP A 98 -6.70 9.69 -25.50
C ASP A 98 -6.81 11.14 -25.06
N GLY A 99 -5.66 11.77 -24.80
CA GLY A 99 -5.66 13.16 -24.38
C GLY A 99 -4.27 13.67 -24.03
N LEU A 100 -4.26 14.76 -23.28
CA LEU A 100 -3.04 15.39 -22.82
C LEU A 100 -2.96 15.27 -21.29
N LEU A 101 -1.85 14.71 -20.80
CA LEU A 101 -1.62 14.60 -19.36
C LEU A 101 -1.19 15.95 -18.79
N LYS A 102 -1.93 16.45 -17.81
CA LYS A 102 -1.59 17.64 -17.06
C LYS A 102 -1.19 17.23 -15.64
N ILE A 103 -0.10 17.79 -15.14
CA ILE A 103 0.42 17.50 -13.82
C ILE A 103 0.52 18.78 -13.00
N ASN A 104 -0.02 18.77 -11.80
CA ASN A 104 0.25 19.81 -10.80
C ASN A 104 1.58 19.48 -10.14
N ARG A 105 2.67 19.97 -10.72
CA ARG A 105 4.02 19.70 -10.30
C ARG A 105 4.30 20.13 -8.86
N GLU A 106 3.77 21.26 -8.45
CA GLU A 106 3.98 21.80 -7.10
C GLU A 106 3.32 20.89 -6.04
N ALA A 107 2.09 20.44 -6.28
CA ALA A 107 1.40 19.49 -5.40
C ALA A 107 2.11 18.15 -5.37
N LEU A 108 2.58 17.65 -6.52
CA LEU A 108 3.33 16.41 -6.63
C LEU A 108 4.59 16.42 -5.76
N VAL A 109 5.37 17.48 -5.85
CA VAL A 109 6.60 17.65 -5.06
C VAL A 109 6.26 17.75 -3.57
N ALA A 110 5.21 18.50 -3.21
CA ALA A 110 4.80 18.66 -1.82
C ALA A 110 4.42 17.33 -1.17
N VAL A 111 3.64 16.50 -1.87
CA VAL A 111 3.24 15.17 -1.36
C VAL A 111 4.45 14.24 -1.26
N ASN A 112 5.30 14.20 -2.27
CA ASN A 112 6.50 13.35 -2.24
C ASN A 112 7.49 13.76 -1.14
N SER A 113 7.48 15.02 -0.75
CA SER A 113 8.36 15.55 0.30
C SER A 113 7.96 15.10 1.71
N LEU A 114 6.75 14.58 1.91
CA LEU A 114 6.31 14.09 3.21
C LEU A 114 7.01 12.80 3.65
N GLY A 115 7.56 12.04 2.68
CA GLY A 115 8.18 10.74 2.95
C GLY A 115 7.16 9.62 3.14
N GLU A 116 7.62 8.38 3.10
CA GLU A 116 6.82 7.16 3.28
C GLU A 116 5.76 6.92 2.19
N MET A 117 5.59 7.85 1.27
CA MET A 117 4.73 7.69 0.10
C MET A 117 5.42 8.29 -1.13
N MET A 118 5.11 7.77 -2.29
CA MET A 118 5.71 8.28 -3.52
C MET A 118 4.72 8.24 -4.68
N ILE A 119 4.85 9.24 -5.54
CA ILE A 119 4.12 9.37 -6.79
C ILE A 119 5.15 9.54 -7.89
N ALA A 120 5.19 8.61 -8.83
CA ALA A 120 6.03 8.71 -10.01
C ALA A 120 5.12 8.85 -11.22
N SER A 121 5.28 9.93 -11.99
CA SER A 121 4.42 10.21 -13.13
C SER A 121 5.22 10.28 -14.42
N ARG A 122 4.51 10.16 -15.56
CA ARG A 122 5.05 10.54 -16.85
C ARG A 122 5.28 12.05 -16.86
N HIS A 123 6.11 12.50 -17.77
CA HIS A 123 6.33 13.92 -17.99
C HIS A 123 5.01 14.62 -18.33
N GLY A 124 4.76 15.78 -17.75
CA GLY A 124 3.56 16.58 -18.02
C GLY A 124 3.53 17.13 -19.43
N ASP A 125 2.34 17.50 -19.89
CA ASP A 125 2.08 18.09 -21.22
C ASP A 125 2.42 17.15 -22.40
N PHE A 126 2.44 15.83 -22.15
CA PHE A 126 2.60 14.84 -23.20
C PHE A 126 1.26 14.20 -23.57
N PRO A 127 1.07 13.87 -24.84
CA PRO A 127 -0.12 13.13 -25.26
C PRO A 127 -0.10 11.71 -24.73
N VAL A 128 -1.25 11.21 -24.32
CA VAL A 128 -1.45 9.86 -23.84
C VAL A 128 -2.61 9.21 -24.57
N ARG A 129 -2.61 7.89 -24.60
CA ARG A 129 -3.69 7.09 -25.19
C ARG A 129 -4.46 6.34 -24.12
N ALA A 130 -5.70 5.99 -24.41
CA ALA A 130 -6.48 5.13 -23.54
C ALA A 130 -5.71 3.85 -23.22
N GLY A 131 -5.66 3.47 -21.93
CA GLY A 131 -4.91 2.33 -21.46
C GLY A 131 -3.47 2.63 -21.03
N ASP A 132 -2.96 3.82 -21.32
CA ASP A 132 -1.61 4.19 -20.88
C ASP A 132 -1.54 4.39 -19.37
N LYS A 133 -0.43 3.98 -18.78
CA LYS A 133 -0.12 4.26 -17.37
C LYS A 133 0.35 5.70 -17.25
N LEU A 134 -0.39 6.51 -16.50
CA LEU A 134 -0.11 7.92 -16.32
C LEU A 134 0.85 8.17 -15.16
N ALA A 135 0.66 7.45 -14.07
CA ALA A 135 1.46 7.56 -12.87
C ALA A 135 1.38 6.28 -12.07
N GLY A 136 2.36 6.06 -11.21
CA GLY A 136 2.34 5.02 -10.19
C GLY A 136 2.41 5.64 -8.81
N THR A 137 1.59 5.16 -7.89
CA THR A 137 1.60 5.59 -6.51
C THR A 137 1.98 4.43 -5.61
N ARG A 138 2.65 4.70 -4.50
CA ARG A 138 3.04 3.66 -3.56
C ARG A 138 3.10 4.19 -2.14
N ILE A 139 2.57 3.40 -1.22
CA ILE A 139 2.79 3.56 0.21
C ILE A 139 3.94 2.62 0.57
N ILE A 140 5.01 3.16 1.12
CA ILE A 140 6.25 2.41 1.37
C ILE A 140 6.15 1.53 2.61
N PRO A 141 5.70 2.03 3.79
CA PRO A 141 5.57 1.20 4.97
C PRO A 141 4.29 0.37 4.94
N LEU A 142 4.27 -0.70 5.72
CA LEU A 142 3.09 -1.56 5.86
C LEU A 142 1.91 -0.83 6.52
N ILE A 143 2.20 0.04 7.48
CA ILE A 143 1.23 0.92 8.12
C ILE A 143 1.77 2.35 8.15
N ILE A 144 0.88 3.31 8.06
CA ILE A 144 1.22 4.73 8.01
C ILE A 144 0.26 5.54 8.88
N GLU A 145 0.74 6.61 9.48
CA GLU A 145 -0.07 7.48 10.32
C GLU A 145 -1.20 8.14 9.52
N LYS A 146 -2.42 8.10 10.04
CA LYS A 146 -3.59 8.77 9.43
C LYS A 146 -3.33 10.25 9.24
N GLU A 147 -2.68 10.88 10.22
CA GLU A 147 -2.32 12.29 10.17
C GLU A 147 -1.45 12.63 8.95
N LYS A 148 -0.49 11.76 8.62
CA LYS A 148 0.37 11.95 7.44
C LYS A 148 -0.45 11.92 6.15
N MET A 149 -1.41 11.02 6.03
CA MET A 149 -2.30 10.96 4.87
C MET A 149 -3.19 12.21 4.77
N GLU A 150 -3.68 12.74 5.88
CA GLU A 150 -4.44 14.01 5.90
C GLU A 150 -3.54 15.19 5.53
N ARG A 151 -2.28 15.20 5.92
CA ARG A 151 -1.32 16.22 5.49
C ARG A 151 -1.11 16.17 3.98
N ALA A 152 -0.99 14.97 3.39
CA ALA A 152 -0.86 14.82 1.95
C ALA A 152 -2.08 15.40 1.21
N ARG A 153 -3.28 15.12 1.71
CA ARG A 153 -4.52 15.68 1.18
C ARG A 153 -4.56 17.21 1.30
N SER A 154 -4.09 17.74 2.42
CA SER A 154 -4.03 19.19 2.66
C SER A 154 -3.03 19.87 1.73
N GLU A 155 -1.88 19.28 1.48
CA GLU A 155 -0.88 19.83 0.55
C GLU A 155 -1.43 19.92 -0.88
N GLU A 156 -2.17 18.93 -1.31
CA GLU A 156 -2.80 18.94 -2.63
C GLU A 156 -3.84 20.07 -2.73
N ARG A 157 -4.65 20.25 -1.70
CA ARG A 157 -5.65 21.34 -1.65
C ARG A 157 -5.01 22.73 -1.59
N ARG A 158 -3.91 22.85 -0.82
CA ARG A 158 -3.20 24.13 -0.64
C ARG A 158 -2.66 24.68 -1.95
N VAL A 159 -2.15 23.83 -2.81
CA VAL A 159 -1.58 24.27 -4.10
C VAL A 159 -2.62 24.37 -5.21
N GLY A 160 -3.82 23.89 -4.98
CA GLY A 160 -4.90 23.91 -5.97
C GLY A 160 -4.72 22.88 -7.08
N LYS A 161 -5.69 22.05 -7.21
CA LYS A 161 -5.68 21.00 -8.21
C LYS A 161 -6.14 21.49 -9.56
#